data_e8ffda039be8d82d3ad442df18471e2e
#
_entry.id   e8ffda039be8d82d3ad442df18471e2e
#
_cell.length_a   1.000
_cell.length_b   1.000
_cell.length_c   1.000
_cell.angle_alpha   90.00
_cell.angle_beta   90.00
_cell.angle_gamma   90.00
#
_symmetry.space_group_name_H-M   'P 1'
#
loop_
_entity.id
_entity.type
_entity.pdbx_description
1 polymer ?
#
loop_
_entity_poly.entity_id
_entity_poly.type
_entity_poly.pdbx_seq_one_letter_code
_entity_poly.pdbx_strand_id
1 'polypeptide(L)'
;MKQVLITGGATGIGAATAQVFLERGYRVFVTVHETAAELPGVTAIPCDITDPAAVERLFAAVGTVDVLVNNAGISLIRQIQDTTPEDYDALMGVNCKGVFLCSRAAAV
;
A
#
# COMPACT_ATOMS: atom_id res chain seq x y z
N MET A 1 -18.40 -2.87 11.24
CA MET A 1 -17.23 -1.99 11.30
C MET A 1 -16.64 -1.85 9.91
N LYS A 2 -16.45 -0.64 9.44
CA LYS A 2 -15.83 -0.39 8.13
C LYS A 2 -14.34 -0.67 8.18
N GLN A 3 -13.81 -1.13 7.06
CA GLN A 3 -12.40 -1.48 6.92
C GLN A 3 -11.71 -0.58 5.89
N VAL A 4 -10.53 -0.10 6.26
CA VAL A 4 -9.66 0.65 5.36
C VAL A 4 -8.36 -0.10 5.14
N LEU A 5 -7.91 -0.12 3.91
CA LEU A 5 -6.61 -0.66 3.52
C LEU A 5 -5.75 0.48 2.99
N ILE A 6 -4.59 0.67 3.59
CA ILE A 6 -3.64 1.73 3.24
C ILE A 6 -2.35 1.08 2.78
N THR A 7 -2.00 1.23 1.51
CA THR A 7 -0.73 0.71 1.03
C THR A 7 0.42 1.59 1.51
N GLY A 8 1.51 0.98 1.97
CA GLY A 8 2.64 1.71 2.55
C GLY A 8 2.28 2.47 3.81
N GLY A 9 1.35 1.94 4.60
CA GLY A 9 0.78 2.65 5.75
C GLY A 9 1.58 2.61 7.05
N ALA A 10 2.79 2.08 7.01
CA ALA A 10 3.58 1.87 8.24
C ALA A 10 4.40 3.08 8.67
N THR A 11 4.66 4.02 7.77
CA THR A 11 5.49 5.20 8.02
C THR A 11 4.90 6.43 7.36
N GLY A 12 5.39 7.61 7.77
CA GLY A 12 5.09 8.87 7.12
C GLY A 12 3.60 9.19 7.03
N ILE A 13 3.18 9.64 5.85
CA ILE A 13 1.79 10.04 5.57
C ILE A 13 0.83 8.86 5.77
N GLY A 14 1.24 7.66 5.35
CA GLY A 14 0.43 6.45 5.52
C GLY A 14 0.15 6.14 6.98
N ALA A 15 1.16 6.22 7.84
CA ALA A 15 1.00 5.99 9.28
C ALA A 15 0.08 7.04 9.93
N ALA A 16 0.23 8.30 9.55
CA ALA A 16 -0.63 9.37 10.03
C ALA A 16 -2.08 9.16 9.57
N THR A 17 -2.27 8.73 8.33
CA THR A 17 -3.59 8.40 7.79
C THR A 17 -4.22 7.23 8.55
N ALA A 18 -3.44 6.19 8.83
CA ALA A 18 -3.90 5.04 9.62
C ALA A 18 -4.42 5.47 10.98
N GLN A 19 -3.70 6.37 11.65
CA GLN A 19 -4.10 6.86 12.95
C GLN A 19 -5.45 7.58 12.90
N VAL A 20 -5.67 8.39 11.89
CA VAL A 20 -6.95 9.11 11.72
C VAL A 20 -8.11 8.12 11.54
N PHE A 21 -7.92 7.08 10.73
CA PHE A 21 -8.95 6.08 10.54
C PHE A 21 -9.22 5.27 11.81
N LEU A 22 -8.19 4.95 12.59
CA LEU A 22 -8.38 4.30 13.89
C LEU A 22 -9.24 5.15 14.82
N GLU A 23 -8.97 6.45 14.91
CA GLU A 23 -9.73 7.39 15.74
C GLU A 23 -11.19 7.51 15.29
N ARG A 24 -11.46 7.22 14.03
CA ARG A 24 -12.81 7.23 13.46
C ARG A 24 -13.52 5.88 13.55
N GLY A 25 -12.94 4.89 14.22
CA GLY A 25 -13.55 3.60 14.47
C GLY A 25 -13.43 2.59 13.34
N TYR A 26 -12.55 2.81 12.39
CA TYR A 26 -12.28 1.86 11.32
C TYR A 26 -11.37 0.74 11.79
N ARG A 27 -11.55 -0.45 11.20
CA ARG A 27 -10.52 -1.49 11.25
C ARG A 27 -9.49 -1.14 10.18
N VAL A 28 -8.24 -1.00 10.59
CA VAL A 28 -7.18 -0.49 9.72
C VAL A 28 -6.19 -1.60 9.39
N PHE A 29 -5.97 -1.79 8.09
CA PHE A 29 -4.93 -2.66 7.54
C PHE A 29 -3.94 -1.80 6.77
N VAL A 30 -2.66 -2.10 6.92
CA VAL A 30 -1.61 -1.44 6.15
C VAL A 30 -0.73 -2.49 5.48
N THR A 31 -0.17 -2.18 4.32
CA THR A 31 0.85 -3.02 3.72
C THR A 31 2.23 -2.54 4.12
N VAL A 32 3.12 -3.50 4.30
CA VAL A 32 4.55 -3.26 4.54
C VAL A 32 5.34 -4.04 3.50
N HIS A 33 6.48 -3.52 3.08
CA HIS A 33 7.33 -4.20 2.10
C HIS A 33 8.43 -5.02 2.78
N GLU A 34 9.28 -4.38 3.53
CA GLU A 34 10.42 -5.03 4.17
C GLU A 34 10.49 -4.79 5.69
N THR A 35 9.79 -3.81 6.19
CA THR A 35 9.91 -3.40 7.59
C THR A 35 8.74 -3.91 8.38
N ALA A 36 9.02 -4.65 9.43
CA ALA A 36 8.01 -4.91 10.44
C ALA A 36 7.72 -3.59 11.14
N ALA A 37 6.51 -3.08 10.96
CA ALA A 37 6.08 -1.89 11.68
C ALA A 37 5.03 -2.29 12.70
N GLU A 38 5.19 -1.82 13.90
CA GLU A 38 4.19 -1.97 14.94
C GLU A 38 3.48 -0.64 15.13
N LEU A 39 2.26 -0.58 14.61
CA LEU A 39 1.34 0.51 14.91
C LEU A 39 0.24 -0.08 15.78
N PRO A 40 0.08 0.37 17.02
CA PRO A 40 -0.96 -0.17 17.91
C PRO A 40 -2.35 -0.06 17.25
N GLY A 41 -3.08 -1.19 17.26
CA GLY A 41 -4.42 -1.25 16.70
C GLY A 41 -4.49 -1.41 15.18
N VAL A 42 -3.36 -1.44 14.49
CA VAL A 42 -3.28 -1.60 13.03
C VAL A 42 -2.74 -2.99 12.70
N THR A 43 -3.36 -3.64 11.72
CA THR A 43 -2.86 -4.92 11.20
C THR A 43 -1.94 -4.63 10.01
N ALA A 44 -0.67 -4.97 10.15
CA ALA A 44 0.32 -4.83 9.08
C ALA A 44 0.46 -6.15 8.32
N ILE A 45 0.34 -6.10 7.00
CA ILE A 45 0.44 -7.26 6.12
C ILE A 45 1.59 -7.05 5.14
N PRO A 46 2.61 -7.92 5.15
CA PRO A 46 3.65 -7.87 4.13
C PRO A 46 3.05 -8.15 2.75
N CYS A 47 3.29 -7.27 1.80
CA CYS A 47 2.79 -7.42 0.44
C CYS A 47 3.62 -6.61 -0.53
N ASP A 48 4.11 -7.27 -1.58
CA ASP A 48 4.64 -6.58 -2.74
C ASP A 48 3.48 -6.24 -3.68
N ILE A 49 3.07 -4.98 -3.68
CA ILE A 49 1.91 -4.53 -4.47
C ILE A 49 2.16 -4.54 -5.98
N THR A 50 3.38 -4.81 -6.42
CA THR A 50 3.70 -4.99 -7.85
C THR A 50 3.49 -6.42 -8.34
N ASP A 51 3.24 -7.35 -7.42
CA ASP A 51 3.00 -8.76 -7.71
C ASP A 51 1.50 -9.07 -7.66
N PRO A 52 0.87 -9.42 -8.79
CA PRO A 52 -0.57 -9.72 -8.83
C PRO A 52 -1.00 -10.80 -7.85
N ALA A 53 -0.20 -11.85 -7.67
CA ALA A 53 -0.53 -12.93 -6.75
C ALA A 53 -0.48 -12.47 -5.29
N ALA A 54 0.49 -11.62 -4.95
CA ALA A 54 0.58 -11.04 -3.60
C ALA A 54 -0.62 -10.15 -3.30
N VAL A 55 -1.07 -9.36 -4.27
CA VAL A 55 -2.26 -8.51 -4.12
C VAL A 55 -3.52 -9.36 -3.94
N GLU A 56 -3.66 -10.45 -4.67
CA GLU A 56 -4.79 -11.38 -4.46
C GLU A 56 -4.82 -11.93 -3.04
N ARG A 57 -3.66 -12.36 -2.53
CA ARG A 57 -3.56 -12.85 -1.15
C ARG A 57 -3.88 -11.78 -0.12
N LEU A 58 -3.45 -10.55 -0.38
CA LEU A 58 -3.73 -9.40 0.47
C LEU A 58 -5.24 -9.18 0.63
N PHE A 59 -5.95 -9.08 -0.49
CA PHE A 59 -7.39 -8.82 -0.47
C PHE A 59 -8.18 -10.01 0.08
N ALA A 60 -7.71 -11.23 -0.13
CA ALA A 60 -8.31 -12.41 0.51
C ALA A 60 -8.17 -12.36 2.03
N ALA A 61 -7.03 -11.88 2.54
CA ALA A 61 -6.79 -11.76 3.97
C ALA A 61 -7.59 -10.63 4.61
N VAL A 62 -7.73 -9.50 3.93
CA VAL A 62 -8.46 -8.33 4.46
C VAL A 62 -9.97 -8.52 4.38
N GLY A 63 -10.45 -9.16 3.34
CA GLY A 63 -11.89 -9.29 3.08
C GLY A 63 -12.47 -8.02 2.46
N THR A 64 -13.55 -7.52 3.01
CA THR A 64 -14.21 -6.32 2.47
C THR A 64 -13.38 -5.08 2.72
N VAL A 65 -13.08 -4.34 1.65
CA VAL A 65 -12.38 -3.06 1.73
C VAL A 65 -13.39 -1.96 1.42
N ASP A 66 -13.76 -1.18 2.43
CA ASP A 66 -14.67 -0.06 2.27
C ASP A 66 -13.94 1.17 1.72
N VAL A 67 -12.69 1.36 2.14
CA VAL A 67 -11.84 2.45 1.69
C VAL A 67 -10.46 1.92 1.35
N LEU A 68 -9.99 2.23 0.16
CA LEU A 68 -8.61 1.94 -0.26
C LEU A 68 -7.85 3.26 -0.38
N VAL A 69 -6.73 3.35 0.31
CA VAL A 69 -5.81 4.48 0.20
C VAL A 69 -4.53 4.01 -0.49
N ASN A 70 -4.35 4.39 -1.73
CA ASN A 70 -3.14 4.11 -2.50
C ASN A 70 -2.06 5.12 -2.10
N ASN A 71 -1.34 4.80 -1.03
CA ASN A 71 -0.30 5.68 -0.48
C ASN A 71 1.11 5.21 -0.82
N ALA A 72 1.32 3.92 -1.04
CA ALA A 72 2.64 3.40 -1.36
C ALA A 72 3.20 4.07 -2.61
N GLY A 73 4.43 4.55 -2.50
CA GLY A 73 5.10 5.19 -3.61
C GLY A 73 6.60 5.27 -3.33
N ILE A 74 7.36 5.33 -4.39
CA ILE A 74 8.81 5.57 -4.32
C ILE A 74 9.16 6.75 -5.20
N SER A 75 10.25 7.41 -4.88
CA SER A 75 10.78 8.50 -5.69
C SER A 75 12.26 8.29 -5.93
N LEU A 76 12.74 8.84 -7.04
CA LEU A 76 14.14 8.75 -7.42
C LEU A 76 14.56 10.10 -7.99
N ILE A 77 15.56 10.72 -7.37
CA ILE A 77 16.06 12.02 -7.80
C ILE A 77 17.32 11.78 -8.65
N ARG A 78 17.14 11.80 -9.96
CA ARG A 78 18.23 11.63 -10.94
C ARG A 78 17.95 12.45 -12.18
N GLN A 79 19.01 12.76 -12.92
CA GLN A 79 18.86 13.34 -14.26
C GLN A 79 18.37 12.26 -15.20
N ILE A 80 17.65 12.66 -16.25
CA ILE A 80 17.04 11.72 -17.20
C ILE A 80 18.07 10.80 -17.85
N GLN A 81 19.24 11.32 -18.19
CA GLN A 81 20.30 10.54 -18.83
C GLN A 81 20.93 9.51 -17.90
N ASP A 82 20.80 9.69 -16.60
CA ASP A 82 21.32 8.77 -15.57
C ASP A 82 20.28 7.78 -15.06
N THR A 83 19.04 7.91 -15.52
CA THR A 83 17.94 7.02 -15.15
C THR A 83 17.98 5.77 -16.00
N THR A 84 18.08 4.62 -15.36
CA THR A 84 18.14 3.33 -16.06
C THR A 84 16.73 2.78 -16.34
N PRO A 85 16.58 1.82 -17.31
CA PRO A 85 15.31 1.11 -17.50
C PRO A 85 14.81 0.43 -16.22
N GLU A 86 15.74 -0.10 -15.41
CA GLU A 86 15.40 -0.74 -14.13
C GLU A 86 14.84 0.27 -13.13
N ASP A 87 15.38 1.50 -13.12
CA ASP A 87 14.84 2.60 -12.29
C ASP A 87 13.41 2.94 -12.71
N TYR A 88 13.19 3.03 -14.02
CA TYR A 88 11.85 3.28 -14.56
C TYR A 88 10.87 2.19 -14.15
N ASP A 89 11.25 0.92 -14.33
CA ASP A 89 10.41 -0.22 -14.00
C ASP A 89 10.06 -0.25 -12.50
N ALA A 90 11.02 0.06 -11.64
CA ALA A 90 10.79 0.11 -10.20
C ALA A 90 9.78 1.21 -9.83
N LEU A 91 9.96 2.42 -10.38
CA LEU A 91 9.06 3.54 -10.12
C LEU A 91 7.65 3.27 -10.63
N MET A 92 7.52 2.82 -11.88
CA MET A 92 6.22 2.55 -12.49
C MET A 92 5.56 1.33 -11.87
N GLY A 93 6.35 0.35 -11.43
CA GLY A 93 5.83 -0.82 -10.74
C GLY A 93 5.08 -0.44 -9.47
N VAL A 94 5.68 0.33 -8.60
CA VAL A 94 5.05 0.76 -7.35
C VAL A 94 4.03 1.85 -7.59
N ASN A 95 4.42 2.93 -8.30
CA ASN A 95 3.62 4.15 -8.38
C ASN A 95 2.46 4.06 -9.37
N CYS A 96 2.49 3.11 -10.29
CA CYS A 96 1.46 2.96 -11.31
C CYS A 96 0.82 1.58 -11.31
N LYS A 97 1.59 0.52 -11.54
CA LYS A 97 1.08 -0.84 -11.57
C LYS A 97 0.48 -1.27 -10.22
N GLY A 98 1.13 -0.90 -9.10
CA GLY A 98 0.62 -1.21 -7.76
C GLY A 98 -0.74 -0.55 -7.51
N VAL A 99 -0.89 0.70 -7.90
CA VAL A 99 -2.17 1.42 -7.81
C VAL A 99 -3.25 0.73 -8.65
N PHE A 100 -2.90 0.32 -9.86
CA PHE A 100 -3.83 -0.41 -10.74
C PHE A 100 -4.28 -1.73 -10.12
N LEU A 101 -3.33 -2.54 -9.65
CA LEU A 101 -3.64 -3.86 -9.11
C LEU A 101 -4.53 -3.78 -7.85
N CYS A 102 -4.20 -2.88 -6.93
CA CYS A 102 -4.97 -2.70 -5.71
C CYS A 102 -6.35 -2.11 -6.00
N SER A 103 -6.43 -1.12 -6.88
CA SER A 103 -7.70 -0.49 -7.25
C SER A 103 -8.63 -1.49 -7.94
N ARG A 104 -8.09 -2.32 -8.84
CA ARG A 104 -8.85 -3.36 -9.51
C ARG A 104 -9.41 -4.38 -8.52
N ALA A 105 -8.59 -4.82 -7.56
CA ALA A 105 -9.02 -5.77 -6.55
C ALA A 105 -10.08 -5.18 -5.62
N ALA A 106 -9.95 -3.92 -5.25
CA ALA A 106 -10.90 -3.24 -4.37
C ALA A 106 -12.25 -2.97 -5.04
N ALA A 107 -12.27 -2.82 -6.35
CA ALA A 107 -13.47 -2.47 -7.11
C ALA A 107 -14.45 -3.64 -7.32
N VAL A 108 -14.06 -4.83 -6.95
CA VAL A 108 -14.89 -6.04 -7.15
C VAL A 108 -15.89 -6.22 -6.02
#